data_34b17ecd7d81d82496b09bc82eb72003
#
_entry.id   34b17ecd7d81d82496b09bc82eb72003
#
_cell.length_a   1.000
_cell.length_b   1.000
_cell.length_c   1.000
_cell.angle_alpha   90.00
_cell.angle_beta   90.00
_cell.angle_gamma   90.00
#
_symmetry.space_group_name_H-M   'P 1'
#
loop_
_entity.id
_entity.type
_entity.pdbx_description
1 polymer ?
#
loop_
_entity_poly.entity_id
_entity_poly.type
_entity_poly.pdbx_seq_one_letter_code
_entity_poly.pdbx_strand_id
1 'polypeptide(L)'
;MEKIFHGKDFDKRAAKGVESMKHTESLKKNFQFRHVYNRGRSIANRHLVLYLVKNGTHDHNRLGISVSKKVGKSVVRSHVTRLIRESYRSMEEEIKLGYDMVVIARGFCADATYHEVCRSLRHLFKKQQLLLSASERKYRQYKLEAGRNEVSENA
;
A
#
# COMPACT_ATOMS: atom_id res chain seq x y z
N MET A 1 21.33 3.84 10.33
CA MET A 1 20.34 4.63 9.57
C MET A 1 20.39 4.21 8.12
N GLU A 2 19.39 3.50 7.68
CA GLU A 2 19.30 3.18 6.26
C GLU A 2 18.96 4.43 5.47
N LYS A 3 19.75 4.73 4.44
CA LYS A 3 19.42 5.79 3.50
C LYS A 3 18.12 5.43 2.81
N ILE A 4 17.07 6.19 3.08
CA ILE A 4 15.80 6.09 2.38
C ILE A 4 16.07 6.50 0.93
N PHE A 5 16.04 5.52 0.02
CA PHE A 5 16.24 5.78 -1.38
C PHE A 5 14.95 6.37 -1.94
N HIS A 6 15.00 7.66 -2.20
CA HIS A 6 13.94 8.37 -2.90
C HIS A 6 14.06 8.01 -4.36
N GLY A 7 13.25 7.04 -4.78
CA GLY A 7 13.21 6.67 -6.17
C GLY A 7 12.74 7.83 -7.03
N LYS A 8 13.70 8.55 -7.61
CA LYS A 8 13.43 9.38 -8.79
C LYS A 8 13.06 8.50 -10.00
N ASP A 9 13.22 7.21 -9.87
CA ASP A 9 12.88 6.22 -10.89
C ASP A 9 11.46 5.66 -10.67
N PHE A 10 10.51 6.57 -10.51
CA PHE A 10 9.12 6.22 -10.75
C PHE A 10 8.99 5.95 -12.25
N ASP A 11 8.99 4.69 -12.63
CA ASP A 11 8.88 4.31 -14.03
C ASP A 11 7.50 4.72 -14.56
N LYS A 12 7.47 5.86 -15.24
CA LYS A 12 6.29 6.35 -15.94
C LYS A 12 5.74 5.35 -16.98
N ARG A 13 6.52 4.33 -17.31
CA ARG A 13 6.11 3.28 -18.26
C ARG A 13 5.18 2.24 -17.65
N ALA A 14 5.22 2.04 -16.34
CA ALA A 14 4.32 1.12 -15.65
C ALA A 14 2.87 1.65 -15.54
N ALA A 15 2.64 2.92 -15.87
CA ALA A 15 1.34 3.56 -15.76
C ALA A 15 0.36 3.24 -16.89
N LYS A 16 0.81 2.56 -17.97
CA LYS A 16 -0.08 2.17 -19.07
C LYS A 16 -0.60 0.75 -18.85
N GLY A 17 -1.83 0.63 -18.34
CA GLY A 17 -2.55 -0.65 -18.24
C GLY A 17 -2.76 -1.20 -16.83
N VAL A 18 -2.32 -0.51 -15.79
CA VAL A 18 -2.62 -0.88 -14.39
C VAL A 18 -3.87 -0.09 -13.96
N GLU A 19 -4.91 -0.81 -13.54
CA GLU A 19 -6.04 -0.15 -12.89
C GLU A 19 -5.54 0.69 -11.73
N SER A 20 -5.91 1.96 -11.69
CA SER A 20 -5.56 2.86 -10.61
C SER A 20 -6.20 2.40 -9.30
N MET A 21 -5.51 2.58 -8.19
CA MET A 21 -6.07 2.35 -6.88
C MET A 21 -7.25 3.30 -6.64
N LYS A 22 -8.34 2.78 -6.09
CA LYS A 22 -9.61 3.52 -5.96
C LYS A 22 -9.62 4.49 -4.77
N HIS A 23 -8.96 4.11 -3.69
CA HIS A 23 -9.01 4.81 -2.40
C HIS A 23 -7.62 5.10 -1.84
N THR A 24 -6.59 4.94 -2.64
CA THR A 24 -5.22 5.08 -2.18
C THR A 24 -4.41 5.95 -3.12
N GLU A 25 -3.74 6.94 -2.56
CA GLU A 25 -2.78 7.80 -3.24
C GLU A 25 -1.36 7.36 -2.93
N SER A 26 -0.42 7.70 -3.80
CA SER A 26 0.99 7.44 -3.54
C SER A 26 1.62 8.53 -2.67
N LEU A 27 2.42 8.13 -1.69
CA LEU A 27 3.33 9.06 -1.03
C LEU A 27 4.42 9.48 -2.02
N LYS A 28 4.63 10.78 -2.19
CA LYS A 28 5.53 11.33 -3.21
C LYS A 28 6.70 12.10 -2.64
N LYS A 29 6.53 12.73 -1.49
CA LYS A 29 7.50 13.65 -0.91
C LYS A 29 8.23 13.03 0.27
N ASN A 30 9.50 13.42 0.42
CA ASN A 30 10.38 12.94 1.48
C ASN A 30 9.82 13.18 2.87
N PHE A 31 9.20 14.33 3.10
CA PHE A 31 8.65 14.63 4.41
C PHE A 31 7.46 13.74 4.76
N GLN A 32 6.71 13.26 3.77
CA GLN A 32 5.60 12.32 3.99
C GLN A 32 6.11 10.97 4.50
N PHE A 33 7.16 10.42 3.85
CA PHE A 33 7.83 9.19 4.32
C PHE A 33 8.41 9.36 5.72
N ARG A 34 9.11 10.48 5.95
CA ARG A 34 9.72 10.79 7.23
C ARG A 34 8.69 10.88 8.35
N HIS A 35 7.56 11.49 8.08
CA HIS A 35 6.45 11.57 9.04
C HIS A 35 5.95 10.18 9.45
N VAL A 36 5.76 9.29 8.48
CA VAL A 36 5.32 7.92 8.74
C VAL A 36 6.37 7.16 9.57
N TYR A 37 7.65 7.29 9.25
CA TYR A 37 8.72 6.64 10.02
C TYR A 37 8.83 7.16 11.45
N ASN A 38 8.67 8.46 11.66
CA ASN A 38 8.85 9.09 12.96
C ASN A 38 7.61 8.95 13.87
N ARG A 39 6.43 8.97 13.32
CA ARG A 39 5.16 8.96 14.05
C ARG A 39 4.42 7.64 13.99
N GLY A 40 4.72 6.83 12.99
CA GLY A 40 4.06 5.57 12.75
C GLY A 40 4.53 4.46 13.66
N ARG A 41 3.66 3.50 13.89
CA ARG A 41 4.02 2.21 14.45
C ARG A 41 4.48 1.28 13.35
N SER A 42 5.35 0.33 13.68
CA SER A 42 5.90 -0.62 12.73
C SER A 42 5.71 -2.07 13.15
N ILE A 43 5.61 -2.93 12.16
CA ILE A 43 5.60 -4.37 12.33
C ILE A 43 6.32 -5.01 11.14
N ALA A 44 6.97 -6.12 11.38
CA ALA A 44 7.74 -6.82 10.35
C ALA A 44 7.42 -8.32 10.32
N ASN A 45 7.61 -8.90 9.15
CA ASN A 45 7.71 -10.34 8.96
C ASN A 45 8.92 -10.67 8.10
N ARG A 46 9.00 -11.88 7.57
CA ARG A 46 10.15 -12.34 6.77
C ARG A 46 10.39 -11.46 5.52
N HIS A 47 9.34 -11.04 4.83
CA HIS A 47 9.43 -10.37 3.53
C HIS A 47 9.33 -8.85 3.62
N LEU A 48 8.55 -8.33 4.54
CA LEU A 48 8.13 -6.94 4.55
C LEU A 48 8.23 -6.30 5.94
N VAL A 49 8.39 -5.00 5.94
CA VAL A 49 8.16 -4.13 7.11
C VAL A 49 7.05 -3.16 6.76
N LEU A 50 6.07 -3.00 7.63
CA LEU A 50 4.97 -2.06 7.48
C LEU A 50 5.08 -0.98 8.55
N TYR A 51 5.13 0.28 8.12
CA TYR A 51 4.93 1.46 8.97
C TYR A 51 3.57 2.06 8.68
N LEU A 52 2.84 2.45 9.71
CA LEU A 52 1.55 3.08 9.52
C LEU A 52 1.26 4.14 10.58
N VAL A 53 0.55 5.19 10.17
CA VAL A 53 0.05 6.26 11.02
C VAL A 53 -1.28 6.76 10.50
N LYS A 54 -2.16 7.22 11.38
CA LYS A 54 -3.41 7.88 10.96
C LYS A 54 -3.11 9.18 10.24
N ASN A 55 -3.81 9.45 9.15
CA ASN A 55 -3.58 10.65 8.32
C ASN A 55 -4.62 11.77 8.52
N GLY A 56 -5.52 11.62 9.48
CA GLY A 56 -6.56 12.62 9.76
C GLY A 56 -7.73 12.64 8.78
N THR A 57 -7.74 11.75 7.80
CA THR A 57 -8.87 11.57 6.88
C THR A 57 -9.65 10.30 7.20
N HIS A 58 -10.81 10.13 6.56
CA HIS A 58 -11.63 8.93 6.69
C HIS A 58 -11.96 8.30 5.34
N ASP A 59 -11.48 8.87 4.27
CA ASP A 59 -11.91 8.58 2.91
C ASP A 59 -10.80 8.01 2.01
N HIS A 60 -9.54 8.13 2.40
CA HIS A 60 -8.42 7.60 1.61
C HIS A 60 -7.21 7.21 2.44
N ASN A 61 -6.39 6.35 1.85
CA ASN A 61 -5.07 5.99 2.34
C ASN A 61 -3.99 6.64 1.46
N ARG A 62 -2.77 6.71 1.98
CA ARG A 62 -1.57 7.01 1.19
C ARG A 62 -0.57 5.89 1.39
N LEU A 63 0.02 5.43 0.29
CA LEU A 63 0.94 4.30 0.28
C LEU A 63 2.28 4.69 -0.31
N GLY A 64 3.34 4.47 0.44
CA GLY A 64 4.72 4.48 -0.05
C GLY A 64 5.29 3.08 -0.08
N ILE A 65 6.07 2.77 -1.11
CA ILE A 65 6.80 1.51 -1.23
C ILE A 65 8.28 1.83 -1.32
N SER A 66 9.08 1.20 -0.46
CA SER A 66 10.52 1.39 -0.40
C SER A 66 11.24 0.06 -0.62
N VAL A 67 12.05 0.00 -1.68
CA VAL A 67 12.89 -1.16 -2.00
C VAL A 67 14.33 -0.68 -2.13
N SER A 68 15.16 -1.01 -1.15
CA SER A 68 16.56 -0.56 -1.11
C SER A 68 17.46 -1.37 -2.04
N LYS A 69 18.64 -0.83 -2.33
CA LYS A 69 19.67 -1.51 -3.14
C LYS A 69 20.11 -2.86 -2.56
N LYS A 70 19.91 -3.08 -1.26
CA LYS A 70 20.22 -4.36 -0.58
C LYS A 70 19.35 -5.51 -1.08
N VAL A 71 18.16 -5.22 -1.61
CA VAL A 71 17.26 -6.24 -2.17
C VAL A 71 17.79 -6.77 -3.50
N GLY A 72 18.40 -5.92 -4.30
CA GLY A 72 18.97 -6.32 -5.58
C GLY A 72 19.19 -5.15 -6.54
N LYS A 73 19.54 -5.49 -7.77
CA LYS A 73 19.71 -4.53 -8.87
C LYS A 73 18.38 -3.85 -9.24
N SER A 74 18.45 -2.80 -10.04
CA SER A 74 17.28 -2.00 -10.42
C SER A 74 16.13 -2.82 -11.02
N VAL A 75 16.43 -3.84 -11.82
CA VAL A 75 15.42 -4.74 -12.40
C VAL A 75 14.70 -5.53 -11.31
N VAL A 76 15.44 -6.08 -10.34
CA VAL A 76 14.87 -6.80 -9.19
C VAL A 76 14.03 -5.87 -8.33
N ARG A 77 14.54 -4.67 -8.04
CA ARG A 77 13.82 -3.67 -7.23
C ARG A 77 12.51 -3.22 -7.89
N SER A 78 12.51 -2.99 -9.18
CA SER A 78 11.31 -2.64 -9.95
C SER A 78 10.28 -3.78 -9.91
N HIS A 79 10.74 -5.01 -10.05
CA HIS A 79 9.88 -6.18 -9.97
C HIS A 79 9.25 -6.33 -8.58
N VAL A 80 10.05 -6.21 -7.52
CA VAL A 80 9.56 -6.29 -6.13
C VAL A 80 8.55 -5.17 -5.83
N THR A 81 8.85 -3.94 -6.25
CA THR A 81 7.92 -2.82 -6.12
C THR A 81 6.57 -3.12 -6.77
N ARG A 82 6.61 -3.69 -7.97
CA ARG A 82 5.39 -4.11 -8.69
C ARG A 82 4.62 -5.20 -7.94
N LEU A 83 5.31 -6.20 -7.41
CA LEU A 83 4.67 -7.27 -6.62
C LEU A 83 3.95 -6.71 -5.39
N ILE A 84 4.57 -5.79 -4.68
CA ILE A 84 3.97 -5.15 -3.51
C ILE A 84 2.75 -4.31 -3.91
N ARG A 85 2.86 -3.52 -4.97
CA ARG A 85 1.76 -2.68 -5.46
C ARG A 85 0.57 -3.52 -5.91
N GLU A 86 0.80 -4.57 -6.67
CA GLU A 86 -0.25 -5.48 -7.13
C GLU A 86 -0.89 -6.25 -5.96
N SER A 87 -0.09 -6.65 -4.98
CA SER A 87 -0.59 -7.29 -3.76
C SER A 87 -1.50 -6.35 -2.97
N TYR A 88 -1.07 -5.11 -2.78
CA TYR A 88 -1.88 -4.09 -2.11
C TYR A 88 -3.18 -3.83 -2.87
N ARG A 89 -3.10 -3.63 -4.17
CA ARG A 89 -4.26 -3.38 -5.02
C ARG A 89 -5.29 -4.50 -4.95
N SER A 90 -4.84 -5.74 -4.89
CA SER A 90 -5.73 -6.91 -4.81
C SER A 90 -6.56 -6.96 -3.51
N MET A 91 -6.10 -6.31 -2.45
CA MET A 91 -6.78 -6.30 -1.15
C MET A 91 -7.25 -4.91 -0.70
N GLU A 92 -7.17 -3.90 -1.57
CA GLU A 92 -7.49 -2.51 -1.23
C GLU A 92 -8.89 -2.33 -0.65
N GLU A 93 -9.89 -3.02 -1.21
CA GLU A 93 -11.29 -2.94 -0.77
C GLU A 93 -11.48 -3.50 0.67
N GLU A 94 -10.56 -4.31 1.14
CA GLU A 94 -10.60 -4.91 2.47
C GLU A 94 -9.86 -4.08 3.52
N ILE A 95 -9.17 -3.00 3.12
CA ILE A 95 -8.32 -2.21 3.99
C ILE A 95 -9.09 -1.02 4.56
N LYS A 96 -8.96 -0.78 5.87
CA LYS A 96 -9.50 0.42 6.53
C LYS A 96 -8.88 1.68 5.92
N LEU A 97 -9.67 2.73 5.80
CA LEU A 97 -9.23 4.02 5.27
C LEU A 97 -8.76 4.97 6.38
N GLY A 98 -7.96 5.96 5.99
CA GLY A 98 -7.48 7.01 6.89
C GLY A 98 -6.07 6.80 7.42
N TYR A 99 -5.24 6.05 6.68
CA TYR A 99 -3.86 5.76 7.09
C TYR A 99 -2.85 6.16 6.02
N ASP A 100 -1.72 6.66 6.49
CA ASP A 100 -0.49 6.73 5.70
C ASP A 100 0.36 5.50 6.03
N MET A 101 0.80 4.80 5.01
CA MET A 101 1.53 3.55 5.13
C MET A 101 2.80 3.57 4.29
N VAL A 102 3.86 2.97 4.81
CA VAL A 102 5.06 2.65 4.04
C VAL A 102 5.35 1.17 4.17
N VAL A 103 5.45 0.50 3.05
CA VAL A 103 5.85 -0.90 2.96
C VAL A 103 7.29 -0.95 2.49
N ILE A 104 8.15 -1.55 3.30
CA ILE A 104 9.57 -1.73 3.00
C ILE A 104 9.81 -3.20 2.66
N ALA A 105 10.43 -3.46 1.51
CA ALA A 105 10.85 -4.80 1.13
C ALA A 105 12.13 -5.19 1.86
N ARG A 106 12.15 -6.39 2.45
CA ARG A 106 13.35 -7.01 3.00
C ARG A 106 14.03 -7.85 1.93
N GLY A 107 15.30 -8.25 2.18
CA GLY A 107 16.11 -9.01 1.22
C GLY A 107 15.43 -10.28 0.67
N PHE A 108 14.66 -10.97 1.49
CA PHE A 108 13.92 -12.17 1.08
C PHE A 108 12.84 -11.93 0.01
N CYS A 109 12.44 -10.68 -0.22
CA CYS A 109 11.53 -10.34 -1.30
C CYS A 109 12.13 -10.52 -2.69
N ALA A 110 13.44 -10.53 -2.83
CA ALA A 110 14.12 -10.67 -4.13
C ALA A 110 13.66 -11.92 -4.90
N ASP A 111 13.45 -13.02 -4.19
CA ASP A 111 13.06 -14.31 -4.75
C ASP A 111 11.60 -14.70 -4.43
N ALA A 112 10.84 -13.80 -3.84
CA ALA A 112 9.47 -14.08 -3.44
C ALA A 112 8.52 -14.10 -4.64
N THR A 113 7.55 -15.01 -4.60
CA THR A 113 6.45 -15.04 -5.55
C THR A 113 5.38 -14.01 -5.19
N TYR A 114 4.52 -13.67 -6.15
CA TYR A 114 3.36 -12.81 -5.90
C TYR A 114 2.51 -13.31 -4.71
N HIS A 115 2.24 -14.61 -4.65
CA HIS A 115 1.44 -15.19 -3.56
C HIS A 115 2.11 -15.07 -2.20
N GLU A 116 3.43 -15.21 -2.13
CA GLU A 116 4.20 -15.03 -0.91
C GLU A 116 4.15 -13.57 -0.43
N VAL A 117 4.30 -12.62 -1.34
CA VAL A 117 4.19 -11.19 -1.02
C VAL A 117 2.77 -10.84 -0.57
N CYS A 118 1.74 -11.32 -1.26
CA CYS A 118 0.34 -11.15 -0.85
C CYS A 118 0.07 -11.67 0.55
N ARG A 119 0.51 -12.88 0.86
CA ARG A 119 0.35 -13.46 2.19
C ARG A 119 1.08 -12.66 3.26
N SER A 120 2.30 -12.24 2.97
CA SER A 120 3.09 -11.44 3.89
C SER A 120 2.44 -10.10 4.18
N LEU A 121 1.94 -9.42 3.17
CA LEU A 121 1.28 -8.13 3.32
C LEU A 121 -0.05 -8.26 4.07
N ARG A 122 -0.86 -9.25 3.73
CA ARG A 122 -2.12 -9.55 4.42
C ARG A 122 -1.88 -9.87 5.90
N HIS A 123 -0.87 -10.64 6.20
CA HIS A 123 -0.49 -10.97 7.57
C HIS A 123 -0.17 -9.71 8.40
N LEU A 124 0.59 -8.78 7.85
CA LEU A 124 0.91 -7.51 8.52
C LEU A 124 -0.34 -6.65 8.72
N PHE A 125 -1.19 -6.52 7.73
CA PHE A 125 -2.46 -5.79 7.84
C PHE A 125 -3.39 -6.40 8.88
N LYS A 126 -3.50 -7.71 8.90
CA LYS A 126 -4.31 -8.43 9.90
C LYS A 126 -3.80 -8.19 11.32
N LYS A 127 -2.49 -8.28 11.54
CA LYS A 127 -1.88 -8.01 12.85
C LYS A 127 -2.05 -6.57 13.31
N GLN A 128 -2.07 -5.62 12.40
CA GLN A 128 -2.32 -4.20 12.72
C GLN A 128 -3.81 -3.84 12.75
N GLN A 129 -4.70 -4.81 12.59
CA GLN A 129 -6.15 -4.60 12.59
C GLN A 129 -6.62 -3.61 11.50
N LEU A 130 -5.95 -3.63 10.36
CA LEU A 130 -6.27 -2.79 9.21
C LEU A 130 -7.29 -3.41 8.25
N LEU A 131 -7.57 -4.71 8.38
CA LEU A 131 -8.55 -5.38 7.54
C LEU A 131 -9.96 -5.18 8.09
N LEU A 132 -10.87 -4.85 7.19
CA LEU A 132 -12.29 -4.74 7.51
C LEU A 132 -12.88 -6.11 7.84
N SER A 133 -13.78 -6.15 8.82
CA SER A 133 -14.64 -7.32 9.05
C SER A 133 -15.60 -7.53 7.87
N ALA A 134 -16.22 -8.70 7.80
CA ALA A 134 -17.20 -9.00 6.75
C ALA A 134 -18.38 -8.02 6.76
N SER A 135 -18.86 -7.61 7.93
CA SER A 135 -19.94 -6.62 8.07
C SER A 135 -19.51 -5.21 7.63
N GLU A 136 -18.29 -4.79 7.98
CA GLU A 136 -17.75 -3.49 7.55
C GLU A 136 -17.54 -3.43 6.05
N ARG A 137 -17.08 -4.50 5.42
CA ARG A 137 -16.95 -4.59 3.95
C ARG A 137 -18.30 -4.46 3.25
N LYS A 138 -19.30 -5.16 3.76
CA LYS A 138 -20.67 -5.10 3.22
C LYS A 138 -21.27 -3.70 3.34
N TYR A 139 -21.05 -3.04 4.47
CA TYR A 139 -21.51 -1.66 4.68
C TYR A 139 -20.80 -0.67 3.74
N ARG A 140 -19.49 -0.81 3.54
CA ARG A 140 -18.73 0.02 2.60
C ARG A 140 -19.27 -0.14 1.18
N GLN A 141 -19.52 -1.37 0.74
CA GLN A 141 -20.06 -1.64 -0.59
C GLN A 141 -21.45 -1.03 -0.76
N TYR A 142 -22.32 -1.17 0.22
CA TYR A 142 -23.64 -0.57 0.22
C TYR A 142 -23.57 0.97 0.05
N LYS A 143 -22.68 1.64 0.78
CA LYS A 143 -22.48 3.08 0.63
C LYS A 143 -21.99 3.49 -0.76
N LEU A 144 -21.10 2.73 -1.36
CA LEU A 144 -20.59 2.99 -2.70
C LEU A 144 -21.69 2.85 -3.77
N GLU A 145 -22.57 1.89 -3.62
CA GLU A 145 -23.70 1.66 -4.52
C GLU A 145 -24.76 2.76 -4.37
N ALA A 146 -25.08 3.14 -3.14
CA ALA A 146 -26.02 4.23 -2.86
C ALA A 146 -25.55 5.57 -3.43
N GLY A 147 -24.26 5.91 -3.26
CA GLY A 147 -23.68 7.13 -3.83
C GLY A 147 -23.66 7.16 -5.36
N ARG A 148 -23.55 6.01 -6.03
CA ARG A 148 -23.64 5.93 -7.49
C ARG A 148 -25.06 6.19 -7.99
N ASN A 149 -26.07 5.72 -7.28
CA ASN A 149 -27.46 5.92 -7.64
C ASN A 149 -27.88 7.39 -7.52
N GLU A 150 -27.44 8.09 -6.50
CA GLU A 150 -27.68 9.53 -6.33
C GLU A 150 -27.08 10.37 -7.46
N VAL A 151 -25.88 10.01 -7.93
CA VAL A 151 -25.21 10.71 -9.05
C VAL A 151 -25.95 10.47 -10.38
N SER A 152 -26.54 9.29 -10.58
CA SER A 152 -27.28 8.98 -11.80
C SER A 152 -28.67 9.62 -11.86
N GLU A 153 -29.29 9.94 -10.72
CA GLU A 153 -30.59 10.62 -10.66
C GLU A 153 -30.49 12.15 -10.83
N ASN A 154 -29.29 12.72 -10.58
CA ASN A 154 -29.02 14.16 -10.72
C ASN A 154 -28.37 14.55 -12.07
N ALA A 155 -28.24 13.62 -12.97
CA ALA A 155 -27.63 13.86 -14.29
C ALA A 155 -28.73 14.21 -15.34
#